data_6da7b9aed886fa8c62ce3eb16cb1bd4b
#
_entry.id   6da7b9aed886fa8c62ce3eb16cb1bd4b
#
_cell.length_a   1.000
_cell.length_b   1.000
_cell.length_c   1.000
_cell.angle_alpha   90.00
_cell.angle_beta   90.00
_cell.angle_gamma   90.00
#
_symmetry.space_group_name_H-M   'P 1'
#
loop_
_entity.id
_entity.type
_entity.pdbx_description
1 polymer ?
#
loop_
_entity_poly.entity_id
_entity_poly.type
_entity_poly.pdbx_seq_one_letter_code
_entity_poly.pdbx_strand_id
1 'polypeptide(L)'
;EMPMTSDQVIWSEQNRLHVSYASVGIAANVGGANVITVQANVTNVISVNDTVVLMNGNTGAERKCIVTVSAPGAGGTITVVPFIAGAGLVAAAGTSLVPAVVAAGASNVKMFVYGSAYAKGTNLSPAGTVAAGTAARNSITPQLTQYSNSPIIIRDQYTISGSDMAQIGWVEVATEDGASGFLWYLKAESETRLRFEDYLEMALVEGEYNQIAAGVGVGNLVLPGTEGLFAAITSRGNVEVGFTAAAGLTEFDAILKNLDTQGAIEENMLFLQRQTS
;
A
#
# COMPACT_ATOMS: atom_id res chain seq x y z
N GLU A 1 -11.40 12.30 22.45
CA GLU A 1 -10.41 13.27 21.93
C GLU A 1 -9.13 13.16 22.76
N MET A 2 -8.00 12.98 22.09
CA MET A 2 -6.68 12.97 22.75
C MET A 2 -5.93 14.25 22.38
N PRO A 3 -5.37 14.99 23.34
CA PRO A 3 -4.55 16.15 23.02
C PRO A 3 -3.31 15.73 22.26
N MET A 4 -3.03 16.40 21.16
CA MET A 4 -1.83 16.19 20.36
C MET A 4 -0.79 17.25 20.71
N THR A 5 0.43 16.81 21.03
CA THR A 5 1.54 17.69 21.46
C THR A 5 2.61 17.87 20.37
N SER A 6 2.41 17.27 19.20
CA SER A 6 3.36 17.27 18.08
C SER A 6 2.70 17.79 16.81
N ASP A 7 3.46 18.49 15.99
CA ASP A 7 3.04 18.95 14.65
C ASP A 7 3.09 17.83 13.59
N GLN A 8 3.44 16.62 13.98
CA GLN A 8 3.52 15.48 13.09
C GLN A 8 3.09 14.19 13.81
N VAL A 9 2.28 13.40 13.16
CA VAL A 9 1.96 12.03 13.57
C VAL A 9 2.76 11.07 12.70
N ILE A 10 3.47 10.15 13.34
CA ILE A 10 4.27 9.13 12.65
C ILE A 10 3.78 7.76 13.10
N TRP A 11 3.58 6.86 12.13
CA TRP A 11 3.26 5.47 12.41
C TRP A 11 4.05 4.54 11.50
N SER A 12 4.11 3.28 11.85
CA SER A 12 4.78 2.25 11.06
C SER A 12 3.81 1.12 10.76
N GLU A 13 3.83 0.68 9.53
CA GLU A 13 3.06 -0.47 9.05
C GLU A 13 4.01 -1.64 8.82
N GLN A 14 3.65 -2.81 9.31
CA GLN A 14 4.43 -4.03 9.11
C GLN A 14 4.03 -4.65 7.78
N ASN A 15 5.04 -4.96 6.96
CA ASN A 15 4.83 -5.70 5.72
C ASN A 15 4.42 -7.14 6.01
N ARG A 16 3.94 -7.84 4.96
CA ARG A 16 3.47 -9.23 5.05
C ARG A 16 4.56 -10.15 5.61
N LEU A 17 4.14 -11.11 6.40
CA LEU A 17 5.01 -12.13 6.97
C LEU A 17 5.67 -13.01 5.89
N HIS A 18 4.95 -13.32 4.82
CA HIS A 18 5.43 -14.19 3.76
C HIS A 18 6.27 -13.43 2.73
N VAL A 19 7.42 -13.99 2.37
CA VAL A 19 8.31 -13.44 1.34
C VAL A 19 7.73 -13.78 -0.04
N SER A 20 7.30 -12.76 -0.75
CA SER A 20 6.80 -12.88 -2.13
C SER A 20 7.33 -11.74 -2.99
N TYR A 21 7.58 -12.04 -4.26
CA TYR A 21 8.05 -11.07 -5.24
C TYR A 21 7.14 -11.09 -6.46
N ALA A 22 6.68 -9.92 -6.87
CA ALA A 22 5.97 -9.74 -8.12
C ALA A 22 6.95 -9.40 -9.25
N SER A 23 6.58 -9.70 -10.48
CA SER A 23 7.29 -9.30 -11.70
C SER A 23 8.80 -9.62 -11.70
N VAL A 24 9.16 -10.82 -11.24
CA VAL A 24 10.56 -11.27 -11.26
C VAL A 24 11.03 -11.55 -12.69
N GLY A 25 12.26 -11.13 -13.01
CA GLY A 25 12.90 -11.43 -14.28
C GLY A 25 13.40 -12.89 -14.32
N ILE A 26 13.35 -13.52 -15.50
CA ILE A 26 13.94 -14.84 -15.72
C ILE A 26 14.92 -14.72 -16.89
N ALA A 27 16.20 -14.93 -16.60
CA ALA A 27 17.24 -15.00 -17.63
C ALA A 27 17.26 -16.39 -18.30
N ALA A 28 17.88 -16.45 -19.47
CA ALA A 28 18.10 -17.71 -20.17
C ALA A 28 18.87 -18.68 -19.26
N ASN A 29 18.58 -19.96 -19.47
CA ASN A 29 19.31 -21.04 -18.80
C ASN A 29 20.78 -21.03 -19.25
N VAL A 30 21.68 -20.62 -18.34
CA VAL A 30 23.12 -20.64 -18.60
C VAL A 30 23.70 -21.84 -17.84
N GLY A 31 24.17 -22.86 -18.58
CA GLY A 31 24.80 -24.05 -17.98
C GLY A 31 23.87 -24.91 -17.11
N GLY A 32 22.58 -24.92 -17.40
CA GLY A 32 21.59 -25.72 -16.62
C GLY A 32 21.00 -24.99 -15.41
N ALA A 33 21.49 -23.81 -15.09
CA ALA A 33 21.01 -22.99 -13.97
C ALA A 33 20.07 -21.88 -14.45
N ASN A 34 18.93 -21.74 -13.81
CA ASN A 34 17.95 -20.70 -14.10
C ASN A 34 18.20 -19.50 -13.16
N VAL A 35 18.54 -18.37 -13.73
CA VAL A 35 18.78 -17.13 -12.99
C VAL A 35 17.50 -16.28 -12.96
N ILE A 36 17.10 -15.92 -11.76
CA ILE A 36 15.96 -15.05 -11.49
C ILE A 36 16.48 -13.73 -10.94
N THR A 37 15.95 -12.62 -11.43
CA THR A 37 16.29 -11.28 -10.96
C THR A 37 15.08 -10.64 -10.28
N VAL A 38 15.27 -10.14 -9.09
CA VAL A 38 14.27 -9.34 -8.37
C VAL A 38 14.27 -7.92 -8.90
N GLN A 39 13.18 -7.17 -8.78
CA GLN A 39 13.12 -5.77 -9.22
C GLN A 39 14.19 -4.92 -8.54
N ALA A 40 14.70 -3.91 -9.24
CA ALA A 40 15.83 -3.09 -8.81
C ALA A 40 15.63 -2.37 -7.46
N ASN A 41 14.40 -2.02 -7.14
CA ASN A 41 14.03 -1.31 -5.91
C ASN A 41 13.53 -2.25 -4.79
N VAL A 42 13.57 -3.56 -5.01
CA VAL A 42 13.13 -4.56 -4.04
C VAL A 42 14.33 -5.35 -3.54
N THR A 43 14.45 -5.47 -2.23
CA THR A 43 15.56 -6.19 -1.60
C THR A 43 15.33 -7.69 -1.66
N ASN A 44 16.32 -8.42 -2.18
CA ASN A 44 16.34 -9.87 -2.13
C ASN A 44 16.77 -10.34 -0.73
N VAL A 45 15.84 -11.00 -0.02
CA VAL A 45 16.09 -11.60 1.31
C VAL A 45 16.11 -13.13 1.27
N ILE A 46 16.01 -13.73 0.08
CA ILE A 46 16.02 -15.17 -0.11
C ILE A 46 17.40 -15.74 0.21
N SER A 47 17.42 -16.87 0.89
CA SER A 47 18.64 -17.60 1.24
C SER A 47 18.84 -18.83 0.34
N VAL A 48 20.06 -19.33 0.30
CA VAL A 48 20.36 -20.63 -0.32
C VAL A 48 19.60 -21.73 0.43
N ASN A 49 19.10 -22.71 -0.29
CA ASN A 49 18.24 -23.79 0.16
C ASN A 49 16.80 -23.38 0.53
N ASP A 50 16.39 -22.14 0.27
CA ASP A 50 14.99 -21.80 0.31
C ASP A 50 14.25 -22.48 -0.87
N THR A 51 13.01 -22.87 -0.62
CA THR A 51 12.15 -23.48 -1.62
C THR A 51 11.14 -22.45 -2.12
N VAL A 52 11.07 -22.30 -3.43
CA VAL A 52 10.28 -21.25 -4.08
C VAL A 52 9.30 -21.84 -5.08
N VAL A 53 8.13 -21.23 -5.17
CA VAL A 53 7.16 -21.45 -6.25
C VAL A 53 7.24 -20.26 -7.19
N LEU A 54 7.45 -20.51 -8.45
CA LEU A 54 7.36 -19.55 -9.54
C LEU A 54 6.05 -19.78 -10.28
N MET A 55 5.28 -18.73 -10.48
CA MET A 55 4.00 -18.79 -11.18
C MET A 55 3.95 -17.73 -12.28
N ASN A 56 3.57 -18.15 -13.47
CA ASN A 56 3.26 -17.24 -14.56
C ASN A 56 1.81 -16.76 -14.44
N GLY A 57 1.60 -15.49 -14.13
CA GLY A 57 0.27 -14.93 -13.93
C GLY A 57 -0.62 -14.90 -15.18
N ASN A 58 -0.04 -15.04 -16.39
CA ASN A 58 -0.81 -15.08 -17.63
C ASN A 58 -1.37 -16.46 -17.94
N THR A 59 -0.59 -17.52 -17.62
CA THR A 59 -0.94 -18.90 -18.00
C THR A 59 -1.34 -19.76 -16.80
N GLY A 60 -1.09 -19.30 -15.57
CA GLY A 60 -1.25 -20.11 -14.36
C GLY A 60 -0.23 -21.24 -14.22
N ALA A 61 0.72 -21.36 -15.15
CA ALA A 61 1.76 -22.37 -15.05
C ALA A 61 2.66 -22.11 -13.83
N GLU A 62 2.97 -23.16 -13.08
CA GLU A 62 3.81 -23.06 -11.88
C GLU A 62 5.03 -23.98 -11.97
N ARG A 63 6.09 -23.61 -11.25
CA ARG A 63 7.29 -24.43 -11.04
C ARG A 63 7.79 -24.29 -9.61
N LYS A 64 8.01 -25.42 -8.97
CA LYS A 64 8.63 -25.52 -7.65
C LYS A 64 10.12 -25.75 -7.82
N CYS A 65 10.91 -24.90 -7.17
CA CYS A 65 12.35 -24.88 -7.33
C CYS A 65 13.04 -24.75 -5.94
N ILE A 66 14.30 -25.17 -5.91
CA ILE A 66 15.20 -24.90 -4.80
C ILE A 66 16.23 -23.86 -5.20
N VAL A 67 16.55 -22.95 -4.29
CA VAL A 67 17.56 -21.91 -4.48
C VAL A 67 18.94 -22.48 -4.21
N THR A 68 19.84 -22.39 -5.18
CA THR A 68 21.23 -22.88 -5.08
C THR A 68 22.22 -21.75 -4.86
N VAL A 69 21.95 -20.55 -5.40
CA VAL A 69 22.77 -19.36 -5.21
C VAL A 69 21.85 -18.19 -4.94
N SER A 70 22.22 -17.33 -4.00
CA SER A 70 21.50 -16.09 -3.73
C SER A 70 22.50 -14.95 -3.58
N ALA A 71 22.24 -13.85 -4.30
CA ALA A 71 22.90 -12.58 -4.11
C ALA A 71 21.91 -11.62 -3.42
N PRO A 72 22.07 -11.36 -2.12
CA PRO A 72 21.18 -10.48 -1.38
C PRO A 72 21.33 -9.03 -1.82
N GLY A 73 20.34 -8.20 -1.53
CA GLY A 73 20.34 -6.76 -1.83
C GLY A 73 19.31 -6.33 -2.85
N ALA A 74 19.25 -5.03 -3.12
CA ALA A 74 18.32 -4.43 -4.06
C ALA A 74 18.60 -4.91 -5.50
N GLY A 75 17.56 -5.38 -6.20
CA GLY A 75 17.75 -5.97 -7.53
C GLY A 75 18.57 -7.27 -7.56
N GLY A 76 18.68 -7.95 -6.43
CA GLY A 76 19.50 -9.14 -6.30
C GLY A 76 19.07 -10.28 -7.20
N THR A 77 20.00 -11.18 -7.47
CA THR A 77 19.78 -12.35 -8.30
C THR A 77 19.77 -13.63 -7.49
N ILE A 78 18.97 -14.60 -7.93
CA ILE A 78 18.95 -15.95 -7.35
C ILE A 78 19.05 -16.98 -8.48
N THR A 79 19.79 -18.04 -8.21
CA THR A 79 19.86 -19.20 -9.11
C THR A 79 19.03 -20.31 -8.53
N VAL A 80 18.13 -20.85 -9.32
CA VAL A 80 17.20 -21.91 -8.90
C VAL A 80 17.32 -23.15 -9.76
N VAL A 81 17.04 -24.30 -9.16
CA VAL A 81 16.93 -25.59 -9.83
C VAL A 81 15.52 -26.12 -9.61
N PRO A 82 14.77 -26.42 -10.68
CA PRO A 82 13.46 -27.06 -10.55
C PRO A 82 13.58 -28.48 -9.94
N PHE A 83 12.60 -28.85 -9.10
CA PHE A 83 12.55 -30.20 -8.54
C PHE A 83 12.23 -31.28 -9.59
N ILE A 84 11.60 -30.90 -10.71
CA ILE A 84 11.30 -31.81 -11.81
C ILE A 84 12.42 -31.71 -12.83
N ALA A 85 13.10 -32.80 -13.08
CA ALA A 85 14.17 -32.90 -14.09
C ALA A 85 13.63 -32.58 -15.50
N GLY A 86 14.38 -31.76 -16.25
CA GLY A 86 14.00 -31.34 -17.60
C GLY A 86 12.96 -30.24 -17.68
N ALA A 87 12.40 -29.77 -16.56
CA ALA A 87 11.48 -28.63 -16.53
C ALA A 87 12.28 -27.33 -16.54
N GLY A 88 12.50 -26.73 -17.71
CA GLY A 88 13.11 -25.41 -17.84
C GLY A 88 12.18 -24.30 -17.38
N LEU A 89 12.74 -23.16 -16.96
CA LEU A 89 11.96 -21.95 -16.72
C LEU A 89 11.71 -21.16 -18.01
N VAL A 90 12.64 -21.18 -18.94
CA VAL A 90 12.54 -20.54 -20.26
C VAL A 90 12.47 -21.61 -21.35
N ALA A 91 11.69 -21.39 -22.37
CA ALA A 91 11.40 -22.36 -23.40
C ALA A 91 12.62 -22.92 -24.15
N ALA A 92 12.74 -24.24 -24.08
CA ALA A 92 13.05 -25.05 -25.27
C ALA A 92 11.87 -26.01 -25.40
N ALA A 93 10.91 -25.69 -26.23
CA ALA A 93 9.72 -26.48 -26.60
C ALA A 93 8.86 -27.08 -25.45
N GLY A 94 7.73 -26.48 -25.18
CA GLY A 94 6.51 -27.19 -24.71
C GLY A 94 6.22 -27.23 -23.21
N THR A 95 7.17 -27.09 -22.28
CA THR A 95 6.95 -27.23 -20.83
C THR A 95 7.55 -26.13 -19.96
N SER A 96 7.94 -25.04 -20.54
CA SER A 96 8.59 -23.94 -19.82
C SER A 96 7.59 -23.03 -19.11
N LEU A 97 8.06 -22.40 -18.03
CA LEU A 97 7.26 -21.42 -17.29
C LEU A 97 6.97 -20.18 -18.14
N VAL A 98 7.95 -19.71 -18.90
CA VAL A 98 7.83 -18.57 -19.82
C VAL A 98 8.38 -18.92 -21.21
N PRO A 99 7.78 -18.38 -22.30
CA PRO A 99 8.21 -18.69 -23.66
C PRO A 99 9.57 -18.07 -24.04
N ALA A 100 9.99 -17.02 -23.35
CA ALA A 100 11.24 -16.29 -23.61
C ALA A 100 11.80 -15.68 -22.33
N VAL A 101 13.03 -15.19 -22.40
CA VAL A 101 13.63 -14.38 -21.32
C VAL A 101 12.76 -13.15 -21.03
N VAL A 102 12.51 -12.90 -19.76
CA VAL A 102 11.73 -11.73 -19.31
C VAL A 102 12.52 -10.94 -18.28
N ALA A 103 12.47 -9.61 -18.42
CA ALA A 103 13.13 -8.70 -17.49
C ALA A 103 12.33 -8.52 -16.21
N ALA A 104 13.01 -8.25 -15.10
CA ALA A 104 12.36 -7.88 -13.86
C ALA A 104 11.58 -6.55 -14.03
N GLY A 105 10.37 -6.51 -13.46
CA GLY A 105 9.46 -5.38 -13.61
C GLY A 105 8.61 -5.38 -14.87
N ALA A 106 9.00 -6.14 -15.90
CA ALA A 106 8.24 -6.26 -17.16
C ALA A 106 7.53 -7.63 -17.29
N SER A 107 7.75 -8.52 -16.35
CA SER A 107 7.19 -9.88 -16.38
C SER A 107 5.94 -9.99 -15.52
N ASN A 108 5.06 -10.93 -15.87
CA ASN A 108 3.94 -11.34 -15.02
C ASN A 108 4.27 -12.60 -14.20
N VAL A 109 5.55 -12.85 -13.94
CA VAL A 109 5.99 -13.99 -13.14
C VAL A 109 6.07 -13.55 -11.68
N LYS A 110 5.39 -14.29 -10.82
CA LYS A 110 5.39 -14.12 -9.37
C LYS A 110 6.23 -15.23 -8.74
N MET A 111 6.91 -14.91 -7.66
CA MET A 111 7.70 -15.85 -6.87
C MET A 111 7.25 -15.79 -5.42
N PHE A 112 7.09 -16.95 -4.81
CA PHE A 112 6.71 -17.10 -3.41
C PHE A 112 7.64 -18.10 -2.73
N VAL A 113 8.13 -17.76 -1.55
CA VAL A 113 8.93 -18.66 -0.72
C VAL A 113 8.01 -19.45 0.21
N TYR A 114 7.96 -20.76 0.06
CA TYR A 114 7.08 -21.61 0.86
C TYR A 114 7.81 -22.42 1.94
N GLY A 115 9.13 -22.38 1.97
CA GLY A 115 9.90 -23.05 2.99
C GLY A 115 11.38 -23.12 2.67
N SER A 116 12.07 -24.04 3.32
CA SER A 116 13.49 -24.31 3.09
C SER A 116 13.79 -25.80 3.22
N ALA A 117 14.76 -26.31 2.48
CA ALA A 117 15.16 -27.71 2.49
C ALA A 117 16.68 -27.84 2.56
N TYR A 118 17.16 -28.49 3.60
CA TYR A 118 18.58 -28.73 3.84
C TYR A 118 18.87 -30.23 3.80
N ALA A 119 20.07 -30.57 3.33
CA ALA A 119 20.53 -31.96 3.41
C ALA A 119 20.79 -32.35 4.88
N LYS A 120 20.62 -33.63 5.18
CA LYS A 120 20.92 -34.15 6.52
C LYS A 120 22.39 -33.89 6.87
N GLY A 121 22.65 -33.34 8.04
CA GLY A 121 23.99 -33.00 8.50
C GLY A 121 24.54 -31.67 7.98
N THR A 122 23.72 -30.82 7.35
CA THR A 122 24.13 -29.49 6.93
C THR A 122 24.31 -28.57 8.15
N ASN A 123 25.48 -27.96 8.27
CA ASN A 123 25.74 -26.91 9.24
C ASN A 123 25.35 -25.55 8.68
N LEU A 124 24.71 -24.70 9.52
CA LEU A 124 24.44 -23.32 9.19
C LEU A 124 25.64 -22.46 9.51
N SER A 125 26.15 -21.72 8.54
CA SER A 125 27.18 -20.70 8.73
C SER A 125 26.56 -19.31 8.84
N PRO A 126 27.14 -18.37 9.60
CA PRO A 126 26.74 -16.97 9.55
C PRO A 126 26.83 -16.41 8.12
N ALA A 127 25.93 -15.47 7.80
CA ALA A 127 25.94 -14.80 6.51
C ALA A 127 27.32 -14.21 6.19
N GLY A 128 27.86 -14.48 5.01
CA GLY A 128 29.12 -13.93 4.52
C GLY A 128 30.33 -14.86 4.54
N THR A 129 30.26 -16.03 5.16
CA THR A 129 31.39 -17.01 5.15
C THR A 129 30.87 -18.37 4.66
N VAL A 130 30.92 -18.60 3.36
CA VAL A 130 30.49 -19.89 2.77
C VAL A 130 31.70 -20.73 2.48
N ALA A 131 32.02 -21.68 3.36
CA ALA A 131 32.89 -22.80 3.00
C ALA A 131 32.07 -23.82 2.19
N ALA A 132 32.72 -24.54 1.28
CA ALA A 132 32.06 -25.59 0.51
C ALA A 132 31.35 -26.58 1.44
N GLY A 133 30.04 -26.78 1.24
CA GLY A 133 29.19 -27.61 2.09
C GLY A 133 28.46 -26.91 3.24
N THR A 134 28.60 -25.61 3.37
CA THR A 134 27.94 -24.81 4.42
C THR A 134 26.92 -23.87 3.77
N ALA A 135 25.69 -23.87 4.22
CA ALA A 135 24.65 -22.96 3.74
C ALA A 135 24.58 -21.72 4.64
N ALA A 136 24.84 -20.56 4.07
CA ALA A 136 24.59 -19.29 4.76
C ALA A 136 23.08 -18.99 4.68
N ARG A 137 22.47 -18.65 5.83
CA ARG A 137 21.12 -18.16 5.87
C ARG A 137 21.12 -16.68 6.22
N ASN A 138 20.47 -15.89 5.36
CA ASN A 138 20.28 -14.47 5.63
C ASN A 138 19.25 -14.27 6.74
N SER A 139 19.50 -13.35 7.63
CA SER A 139 18.48 -12.91 8.58
C SER A 139 17.44 -12.09 7.86
N ILE A 140 16.17 -12.44 8.04
CA ILE A 140 15.04 -11.64 7.56
C ILE A 140 14.69 -10.68 8.68
N THR A 141 15.02 -9.41 8.51
CA THR A 141 14.53 -8.35 9.39
C THR A 141 13.11 -7.97 8.99
N PRO A 142 12.18 -7.83 9.94
CA PRO A 142 10.87 -7.29 9.66
C PRO A 142 11.00 -5.94 8.98
N GLN A 143 10.41 -5.79 7.81
CA GLN A 143 10.38 -4.50 7.11
C GLN A 143 9.19 -3.71 7.61
N LEU A 144 9.48 -2.59 8.22
CA LEU A 144 8.49 -1.60 8.65
C LEU A 144 8.53 -0.44 7.67
N THR A 145 7.38 -0.13 7.10
CA THR A 145 7.23 1.08 6.30
C THR A 145 6.71 2.19 7.20
N GLN A 146 7.42 3.29 7.26
CA GLN A 146 7.06 4.43 8.09
C GLN A 146 6.27 5.44 7.27
N TYR A 147 5.17 5.90 7.84
CA TYR A 147 4.32 6.94 7.28
C TYR A 147 4.18 8.09 8.27
N SER A 148 3.86 9.25 7.77
CA SER A 148 3.61 10.43 8.59
C SER A 148 2.50 11.28 7.99
N ASN A 149 1.78 11.98 8.86
CA ASN A 149 0.78 12.98 8.48
C ASN A 149 0.90 14.18 9.41
N SER A 150 0.45 15.33 8.94
CA SER A 150 0.49 16.58 9.70
C SER A 150 -0.92 17.07 10.04
N PRO A 151 -1.13 17.62 11.24
CA PRO A 151 -2.41 18.22 11.60
C PRO A 151 -2.61 19.53 10.87
N ILE A 152 -3.86 19.92 10.70
CA ILE A 152 -4.27 21.22 10.20
C ILE A 152 -5.07 21.99 11.26
N ILE A 153 -5.12 23.29 11.12
CA ILE A 153 -5.94 24.15 11.97
C ILE A 153 -7.13 24.62 11.15
N ILE A 154 -8.32 24.17 11.52
CA ILE A 154 -9.58 24.62 10.94
C ILE A 154 -10.16 25.71 11.82
N ARG A 155 -10.58 26.82 11.23
CA ARG A 155 -11.22 27.93 11.93
C ARG A 155 -12.46 28.37 11.18
N ASP A 156 -13.50 28.64 11.93
CA ASP A 156 -14.67 29.39 11.47
C ASP A 156 -14.98 30.51 12.47
N GLN A 157 -15.60 31.56 12.03
CA GLN A 157 -15.87 32.70 12.86
C GLN A 157 -17.22 33.33 12.50
N TYR A 158 -18.02 33.56 13.52
CA TYR A 158 -19.18 34.41 13.43
C TYR A 158 -18.91 35.67 14.29
N THR A 159 -19.02 36.84 13.67
CA THR A 159 -18.81 38.13 14.36
C THR A 159 -20.09 38.93 14.34
N ILE A 160 -20.48 39.41 15.49
CA ILE A 160 -21.61 40.33 15.64
C ILE A 160 -21.12 41.63 16.23
N SER A 161 -21.65 42.76 15.72
CA SER A 161 -21.32 44.05 16.28
C SER A 161 -22.09 44.34 17.59
N GLY A 162 -21.51 45.10 18.50
CA GLY A 162 -22.18 45.46 19.74
C GLY A 162 -23.45 46.27 19.53
N SER A 163 -23.53 47.04 18.45
CA SER A 163 -24.75 47.78 18.08
C SER A 163 -25.86 46.86 17.59
N ASP A 164 -25.53 45.78 16.86
CA ASP A 164 -26.52 44.81 16.43
C ASP A 164 -27.01 43.96 17.60
N MET A 165 -26.13 43.63 18.55
CA MET A 165 -26.51 42.97 19.79
C MET A 165 -27.43 43.80 20.71
N ALA A 166 -27.27 45.11 20.67
CA ALA A 166 -28.12 46.02 21.43
C ALA A 166 -29.52 46.20 20.83
N GLN A 167 -29.72 45.81 19.56
CA GLN A 167 -31.03 45.81 18.93
C GLN A 167 -31.81 44.59 19.40
N ILE A 168 -32.92 44.82 20.07
CA ILE A 168 -33.77 43.76 20.62
C ILE A 168 -34.39 42.98 19.50
N GLY A 169 -34.08 41.69 19.40
CA GLY A 169 -34.77 40.75 18.53
C GLY A 169 -36.20 40.52 19.02
N TRP A 170 -37.14 40.50 18.08
CA TRP A 170 -38.60 40.41 18.38
C TRP A 170 -39.02 39.05 18.92
N VAL A 171 -38.18 38.02 18.76
CA VAL A 171 -38.52 36.66 19.16
C VAL A 171 -37.40 36.06 20.01
N GLU A 172 -37.71 35.88 21.28
CA GLU A 172 -36.88 35.11 22.19
C GLU A 172 -37.29 33.63 22.10
N VAL A 173 -36.35 32.75 21.93
CA VAL A 173 -36.55 31.29 21.83
C VAL A 173 -35.73 30.62 22.90
N ALA A 174 -36.35 29.70 23.63
CA ALA A 174 -35.66 28.76 24.48
C ALA A 174 -35.51 27.42 23.72
N THR A 175 -34.29 26.91 23.61
CA THR A 175 -34.03 25.58 23.03
C THR A 175 -34.28 24.51 24.08
N GLU A 176 -34.50 23.25 23.64
CA GLU A 176 -34.69 22.09 24.51
C GLU A 176 -33.57 21.90 25.53
N ASP A 177 -32.37 22.30 25.19
CA ASP A 177 -31.16 22.27 26.04
C ASP A 177 -31.13 23.41 27.10
N GLY A 178 -32.17 24.20 27.18
CA GLY A 178 -32.29 25.27 28.18
C GLY A 178 -31.53 26.56 27.84
N ALA A 179 -30.95 26.68 26.67
CA ALA A 179 -30.37 27.91 26.17
C ALA A 179 -31.47 28.83 25.68
N SER A 180 -31.52 30.08 26.21
CA SER A 180 -32.43 31.11 25.77
C SER A 180 -31.68 32.23 25.06
N GLY A 181 -32.24 32.74 23.97
CA GLY A 181 -31.63 33.84 23.23
C GLY A 181 -32.50 34.28 22.05
N PHE A 182 -31.99 35.24 21.29
CA PHE A 182 -32.71 35.72 20.12
C PHE A 182 -32.57 34.74 18.95
N LEU A 183 -33.67 34.43 18.27
CA LEU A 183 -33.78 33.43 17.22
C LEU A 183 -32.67 33.55 16.15
N TRP A 184 -32.39 34.76 15.68
CA TRP A 184 -31.40 34.98 14.63
C TRP A 184 -29.95 34.67 15.10
N TYR A 185 -29.63 34.98 16.35
CA TYR A 185 -28.33 34.69 16.93
C TYR A 185 -28.12 33.20 17.14
N LEU A 186 -29.10 32.53 17.75
CA LEU A 186 -29.07 31.08 17.95
C LEU A 186 -28.96 30.32 16.63
N LYS A 187 -29.68 30.80 15.59
CA LYS A 187 -29.59 30.24 14.27
C LYS A 187 -28.20 30.41 13.66
N ALA A 188 -27.62 31.60 13.73
CA ALA A 188 -26.29 31.90 13.21
C ALA A 188 -25.21 31.12 13.94
N GLU A 189 -25.30 30.95 15.24
CA GLU A 189 -24.38 30.10 16.04
C GLU A 189 -24.49 28.65 15.62
N SER A 190 -25.70 28.09 15.49
CA SER A 190 -25.95 26.73 15.06
C SER A 190 -25.43 26.48 13.64
N GLU A 191 -25.68 27.37 12.69
CA GLU A 191 -25.18 27.29 11.33
C GLU A 191 -23.64 27.33 11.24
N THR A 192 -23.00 28.17 12.07
CA THR A 192 -21.53 28.21 12.12
C THR A 192 -20.94 26.92 12.65
N ARG A 193 -21.57 26.34 13.68
CA ARG A 193 -21.15 25.06 14.25
C ARG A 193 -21.28 23.91 13.24
N LEU A 194 -22.43 23.83 12.55
CA LEU A 194 -22.66 22.82 11.49
C LEU A 194 -21.66 22.97 10.35
N ARG A 195 -21.39 24.20 9.91
CA ARG A 195 -20.42 24.46 8.85
C ARG A 195 -18.98 24.06 9.28
N PHE A 196 -18.64 24.26 10.55
CA PHE A 196 -17.35 23.82 11.08
C PHE A 196 -17.24 22.28 11.09
N GLU A 197 -18.32 21.58 11.44
CA GLU A 197 -18.39 20.10 11.39
C GLU A 197 -18.26 19.61 9.95
N ASP A 198 -18.93 20.24 9.00
CA ASP A 198 -18.79 19.93 7.57
C ASP A 198 -17.34 20.11 7.07
N TYR A 199 -16.68 21.19 7.47
CA TYR A 199 -15.27 21.42 7.12
C TYR A 199 -14.35 20.34 7.71
N LEU A 200 -14.64 19.89 8.92
CA LEU A 200 -13.89 18.81 9.56
C LEU A 200 -14.05 17.50 8.78
N GLU A 201 -15.29 17.13 8.44
CA GLU A 201 -15.58 15.93 7.67
C GLU A 201 -14.95 15.97 6.26
N MET A 202 -15.10 17.10 5.57
CA MET A 202 -14.49 17.29 4.26
C MET A 202 -12.97 17.21 4.31
N ALA A 203 -12.34 17.77 5.31
CA ALA A 203 -10.88 17.69 5.49
C ALA A 203 -10.41 16.26 5.76
N LEU A 204 -11.19 15.44 6.47
CA LEU A 204 -10.88 14.02 6.70
C LEU A 204 -10.99 13.18 5.42
N VAL A 205 -11.89 13.54 4.52
CA VAL A 205 -12.14 12.77 3.29
C VAL A 205 -11.26 13.25 2.13
N GLU A 206 -11.28 14.57 1.86
CA GLU A 206 -10.68 15.21 0.67
C GLU A 206 -9.33 15.87 0.95
N GLY A 207 -8.85 15.85 2.19
CA GLY A 207 -7.58 16.49 2.54
C GLY A 207 -6.42 15.98 1.72
N GLU A 208 -5.52 16.88 1.32
CA GLU A 208 -4.33 16.55 0.57
C GLU A 208 -3.09 17.18 1.22
N TYR A 209 -2.03 16.41 1.31
CA TYR A 209 -0.76 16.90 1.83
C TYR A 209 -0.11 17.86 0.84
N ASN A 210 0.22 19.07 1.29
CA ASN A 210 0.84 20.06 0.44
C ASN A 210 2.32 19.75 0.23
N GLN A 211 2.67 19.30 -0.96
CA GLN A 211 4.05 19.03 -1.38
C GLN A 211 4.73 20.24 -2.03
N ILE A 212 4.06 21.38 -2.09
CA ILE A 212 4.63 22.58 -2.71
C ILE A 212 5.78 23.07 -1.85
N ALA A 213 6.96 23.18 -2.45
CA ALA A 213 8.15 23.68 -1.77
C ALA A 213 7.93 25.07 -1.16
N ALA A 214 8.59 25.33 -0.04
CA ALA A 214 8.56 26.63 0.64
C ALA A 214 8.78 27.79 -0.34
N GLY A 215 7.78 28.66 -0.49
CA GLY A 215 7.83 29.82 -1.39
C GLY A 215 6.66 29.91 -2.40
N VAL A 216 5.86 28.87 -2.55
CA VAL A 216 4.64 28.91 -3.37
C VAL A 216 3.43 28.82 -2.41
N GLY A 217 3.09 29.92 -1.82
CA GLY A 217 1.94 30.05 -0.94
C GLY A 217 1.56 31.54 -0.81
N VAL A 218 0.39 31.81 -0.33
CA VAL A 218 -0.04 33.18 -0.08
C VAL A 218 0.80 33.75 1.09
N GLY A 219 1.74 34.62 0.78
CA GLY A 219 2.49 35.40 1.79
C GLY A 219 3.52 34.61 2.60
N ASN A 220 4.35 33.76 2.00
CA ASN A 220 5.40 32.97 2.68
C ASN A 220 4.91 31.98 3.76
N LEU A 221 3.62 31.72 3.85
CA LEU A 221 3.06 30.73 4.75
C LEU A 221 3.08 29.36 4.07
N VAL A 222 3.89 28.46 4.59
CA VAL A 222 3.85 27.04 4.23
C VAL A 222 2.68 26.41 4.98
N LEU A 223 1.62 26.07 4.27
CA LEU A 223 0.48 25.34 4.83
C LEU A 223 0.71 23.85 4.55
N PRO A 224 0.96 23.03 5.57
CA PRO A 224 1.35 21.63 5.35
C PRO A 224 0.23 20.77 4.74
N GLY A 225 -1.04 21.12 4.97
CA GLY A 225 -2.15 20.25 4.63
C GLY A 225 -2.17 18.97 5.48
N THR A 226 -3.18 18.16 5.30
CA THR A 226 -3.31 16.85 5.94
C THR A 226 -3.74 15.83 4.90
N GLU A 227 -3.16 14.63 4.93
CA GLU A 227 -3.56 13.54 4.04
C GLU A 227 -4.91 12.98 4.51
N GLY A 228 -5.93 13.12 3.68
CA GLY A 228 -7.25 12.58 3.89
C GLY A 228 -7.40 11.17 3.33
N LEU A 229 -8.63 10.65 3.43
CA LEU A 229 -8.95 9.28 3.02
C LEU A 229 -8.65 9.01 1.54
N PHE A 230 -9.09 9.89 0.63
CA PHE A 230 -8.90 9.67 -0.80
C PHE A 230 -7.45 9.82 -1.23
N ALA A 231 -6.70 10.74 -0.65
CA ALA A 231 -5.26 10.86 -0.88
C ALA A 231 -4.52 9.60 -0.40
N ALA A 232 -4.86 9.07 0.77
CA ALA A 232 -4.29 7.85 1.31
C ALA A 232 -4.64 6.62 0.46
N ILE A 233 -5.87 6.50 -0.04
CA ILE A 233 -6.26 5.43 -0.96
C ILE A 233 -5.47 5.54 -2.28
N THR A 234 -5.33 6.74 -2.83
CA THR A 234 -4.59 6.95 -4.08
C THR A 234 -3.11 6.61 -3.95
N SER A 235 -2.50 6.92 -2.80
CA SER A 235 -1.08 6.68 -2.56
C SER A 235 -0.75 5.25 -2.17
N ARG A 236 -1.63 4.56 -1.42
CA ARG A 236 -1.34 3.28 -0.76
C ARG A 236 -2.39 2.20 -0.96
N GLY A 237 -3.59 2.58 -1.43
CA GLY A 237 -4.72 1.68 -1.61
C GLY A 237 -4.78 1.04 -2.99
N ASN A 238 -5.85 0.30 -3.22
CA ASN A 238 -6.18 -0.26 -4.52
C ASN A 238 -7.02 0.76 -5.30
N VAL A 239 -6.45 1.30 -6.36
CA VAL A 239 -7.15 2.21 -7.27
C VAL A 239 -7.37 1.50 -8.60
N GLU A 240 -8.62 1.26 -8.97
CA GLU A 240 -8.99 0.73 -10.28
C GLU A 240 -9.50 1.88 -11.14
N VAL A 241 -8.82 2.12 -12.25
CA VAL A 241 -9.16 3.20 -13.18
C VAL A 241 -9.87 2.65 -14.42
N GLY A 242 -10.94 3.31 -14.83
CA GLY A 242 -11.59 2.98 -16.09
C GLY A 242 -12.74 1.99 -16.00
N PHE A 243 -13.39 1.90 -14.84
CA PHE A 243 -14.61 1.10 -14.69
C PHE A 243 -15.66 1.52 -15.73
N THR A 244 -15.95 0.62 -16.66
CA THR A 244 -16.86 0.88 -17.76
C THR A 244 -17.99 -0.16 -17.78
N ALA A 245 -19.19 0.27 -18.14
CA ALA A 245 -20.33 -0.64 -18.24
C ALA A 245 -20.10 -1.80 -19.26
N ALA A 246 -19.16 -1.64 -20.19
CA ALA A 246 -18.83 -2.65 -21.19
C ALA A 246 -17.93 -3.80 -20.66
N ALA A 247 -17.12 -3.54 -19.62
CA ALA A 247 -16.21 -4.52 -19.04
C ALA A 247 -16.72 -5.14 -17.72
N GLY A 248 -17.77 -4.60 -17.17
CA GLY A 248 -18.54 -4.92 -15.96
C GLY A 248 -17.98 -5.99 -15.03
N LEU A 249 -18.22 -7.26 -15.33
CA LEU A 249 -17.81 -8.37 -14.45
C LEU A 249 -16.29 -8.53 -14.34
N THR A 250 -15.55 -8.29 -15.41
CA THR A 250 -14.09 -8.46 -15.41
C THR A 250 -13.41 -7.41 -14.51
N GLU A 251 -13.91 -6.18 -14.52
CA GLU A 251 -13.40 -5.10 -13.67
C GLU A 251 -13.79 -5.35 -12.21
N PHE A 252 -14.99 -5.84 -11.97
CA PHE A 252 -15.41 -6.22 -10.63
C PHE A 252 -14.58 -7.37 -10.06
N ASP A 253 -14.28 -8.39 -10.88
CA ASP A 253 -13.39 -9.48 -10.50
C ASP A 253 -11.97 -8.99 -10.20
N ALA A 254 -11.48 -7.95 -10.91
CA ALA A 254 -10.20 -7.33 -10.62
C ALA A 254 -10.18 -6.64 -9.25
N ILE A 255 -11.26 -5.95 -8.88
CA ILE A 255 -11.41 -5.35 -7.55
C ILE A 255 -11.40 -6.43 -6.47
N LEU A 256 -12.19 -7.48 -6.62
CA LEU A 256 -12.23 -8.61 -5.66
C LEU A 256 -10.85 -9.26 -5.52
N LYS A 257 -10.16 -9.48 -6.63
CA LYS A 257 -8.79 -10.02 -6.63
C LYS A 257 -7.80 -9.12 -5.90
N ASN A 258 -7.91 -7.81 -6.06
CA ASN A 258 -7.07 -6.85 -5.36
C ASN A 258 -7.36 -6.84 -3.85
N LEU A 259 -8.61 -6.93 -3.44
CA LEU A 259 -9.01 -7.07 -2.04
C LEU A 259 -8.48 -8.38 -1.43
N ASP A 260 -8.66 -9.50 -2.12
CA ASP A 260 -8.13 -10.80 -1.69
C ASP A 260 -6.59 -10.81 -1.57
N THR A 261 -5.91 -10.11 -2.49
CA THR A 261 -4.46 -9.94 -2.43
C THR A 261 -4.02 -9.17 -1.18
N GLN A 262 -4.82 -8.26 -0.65
CA GLN A 262 -4.50 -7.50 0.57
C GLN A 262 -4.83 -8.26 1.87
N GLY A 263 -5.57 -9.31 1.80
CA GLY A 263 -6.01 -10.13 2.92
C GLY A 263 -7.53 -10.20 2.96
N ALA A 264 -8.08 -11.38 3.17
CA ALA A 264 -9.51 -11.60 3.16
C ALA A 264 -10.22 -10.70 4.17
N ILE A 265 -10.99 -9.75 3.68
CA ILE A 265 -11.96 -8.99 4.45
C ILE A 265 -13.31 -9.64 4.14
N GLU A 266 -13.95 -10.22 5.16
CA GLU A 266 -15.21 -10.96 4.98
C GLU A 266 -16.38 -10.04 4.66
N GLU A 267 -16.33 -8.78 5.12
CA GLU A 267 -17.38 -7.79 4.89
C GLU A 267 -16.83 -6.56 4.19
N ASN A 268 -17.41 -6.20 3.05
CA ASN A 268 -17.06 -5.01 2.28
C ASN A 268 -18.29 -4.13 2.12
N MET A 269 -18.12 -2.83 2.34
CA MET A 269 -19.15 -1.83 2.11
C MET A 269 -18.90 -1.13 0.78
N LEU A 270 -19.90 -1.13 -0.09
CA LEU A 270 -19.84 -0.50 -1.40
C LEU A 270 -20.59 0.84 -1.37
N PHE A 271 -19.85 1.91 -1.61
CA PHE A 271 -20.41 3.25 -1.77
C PHE A 271 -20.54 3.58 -3.26
N LEU A 272 -21.73 3.80 -3.73
CA LEU A 272 -22.02 4.12 -5.13
C LEU A 272 -22.68 5.48 -5.27
N GLN A 273 -22.34 6.18 -6.35
CA GLN A 273 -23.09 7.36 -6.74
C GLN A 273 -24.50 6.96 -7.19
N ARG A 274 -25.50 7.78 -6.86
CA ARG A 274 -26.92 7.50 -7.19
C ARG A 274 -27.18 7.20 -8.68
N GLN A 275 -26.37 7.75 -9.58
CA GLN A 275 -26.53 7.50 -11.03
C GLN A 275 -25.94 6.16 -11.48
N THR A 276 -25.12 5.52 -10.64
CA THR A 276 -24.42 4.27 -10.96
C THR A 276 -25.13 3.05 -10.34
N SER A 277 -26.07 3.29 -9.42
CA SER A 277 -26.83 2.24 -8.73
C SER A 277 -28.01 1.72 -9.56
#